data_f80f0f2ebafb5a50b2f9bd2d532161bf
#
_entry.id   f80f0f2ebafb5a50b2f9bd2d532161bf
#
_cell.length_a   1.000
_cell.length_b   1.000
_cell.length_c   1.000
_cell.angle_alpha   90.00
_cell.angle_beta   90.00
_cell.angle_gamma   90.00
#
_symmetry.space_group_name_H-M   'P 1'
#
loop_
_entity.id
_entity.type
_entity.pdbx_description
1 polymer ?
#
loop_
_entity_poly.entity_id
_entity_poly.type
_entity_poly.pdbx_seq_one_letter_code
_entity_poly.pdbx_strand_id
1 'polypeptide(L)'
;MKSNKELCDFALGYVGKVKYVFGANDIPNGRGDCSAFTQYVYNHYGFSIGRDTASQYSNTNPIMDKDAIAGDLIFFKNTYNSGNVDGVSHVGIWLGNNKFVHNSSSKGVTVSELSGYYSQHFLGFHRVSGLSKETEKVDADTSTNTNTSSSSTVDTSIGLKWWGDIVRVVVIILIMIIALVYFGASIGLNVQAGIFKVKGGK
;
A
#
# COMPACT_ATOMS: atom_id res chain seq x y z
N MET A 1 -22.36 3.69 0.01
CA MET A 1 -21.17 3.64 0.90
C MET A 1 -20.19 4.66 0.34
N LYS A 2 -19.54 5.43 1.20
CA LYS A 2 -18.53 6.39 0.73
C LYS A 2 -17.26 5.63 0.34
N SER A 3 -16.65 5.99 -0.78
CA SER A 3 -15.54 5.23 -1.34
C SER A 3 -14.19 5.61 -0.71
N ASN A 4 -13.23 4.69 -0.78
CA ASN A 4 -11.84 4.95 -0.37
C ASN A 4 -11.24 6.12 -1.17
N LYS A 5 -11.64 6.26 -2.43
CA LYS A 5 -11.21 7.35 -3.28
C LYS A 5 -11.68 8.70 -2.75
N GLU A 6 -12.96 8.81 -2.40
CA GLU A 6 -13.51 10.05 -1.83
C GLU A 6 -12.80 10.44 -0.52
N LEU A 7 -12.51 9.45 0.35
CA LEU A 7 -11.75 9.68 1.58
C LEU A 7 -10.35 10.23 1.28
N CYS A 8 -9.65 9.64 0.33
CA CYS A 8 -8.32 10.11 -0.06
C CYS A 8 -8.39 11.50 -0.69
N ASP A 9 -9.35 11.77 -1.57
CA ASP A 9 -9.54 13.06 -2.22
C ASP A 9 -9.87 14.16 -1.19
N PHE A 10 -10.70 13.84 -0.20
CA PHE A 10 -10.98 14.74 0.91
C PHE A 10 -9.73 15.06 1.73
N ALA A 11 -8.93 14.04 2.06
CA ALA A 11 -7.68 14.23 2.77
C ALA A 11 -6.68 15.10 1.96
N LEU A 12 -6.56 14.84 0.66
CA LEU A 12 -5.70 15.61 -0.25
C LEU A 12 -6.13 17.08 -0.37
N GLY A 13 -7.42 17.37 -0.20
CA GLY A 13 -7.95 18.74 -0.16
C GLY A 13 -7.37 19.62 0.95
N TYR A 14 -6.71 19.03 1.96
CA TYR A 14 -6.07 19.76 3.07
C TYR A 14 -4.55 19.96 2.89
N VAL A 15 -3.95 19.44 1.84
CA VAL A 15 -2.51 19.63 1.56
C VAL A 15 -2.18 21.11 1.48
N GLY A 16 -1.17 21.54 2.27
CA GLY A 16 -0.72 22.92 2.39
C GLY A 16 -1.64 23.84 3.21
N LYS A 17 -2.79 23.36 3.71
CA LYS A 17 -3.77 24.18 4.43
C LYS A 17 -3.73 24.05 5.95
N VAL A 18 -3.11 23.00 6.47
CA VAL A 18 -3.06 22.71 7.91
C VAL A 18 -1.61 22.69 8.37
N LYS A 19 -1.31 23.48 9.39
CA LYS A 19 -0.02 23.50 10.08
C LYS A 19 0.02 22.44 11.17
N TYR A 20 1.18 21.85 11.36
CA TYR A 20 1.40 20.93 12.49
C TYR A 20 1.50 21.70 13.80
N VAL A 21 0.67 21.32 14.76
CA VAL A 21 0.75 21.77 16.15
C VAL A 21 0.49 20.55 17.04
N PHE A 22 1.50 20.12 17.78
CA PHE A 22 1.40 18.94 18.66
C PHE A 22 0.27 19.09 19.67
N GLY A 23 -0.59 18.07 19.77
CA GLY A 23 -1.75 18.04 20.66
C GLY A 23 -2.96 18.87 20.19
N ALA A 24 -2.82 19.71 19.17
CA ALA A 24 -3.96 20.47 18.63
C ALA A 24 -4.92 19.56 17.82
N ASN A 25 -6.23 19.92 17.89
CA ASN A 25 -7.30 19.25 17.16
C ASN A 25 -8.27 20.27 16.58
N ASP A 26 -7.79 21.06 15.63
CA ASP A 26 -8.54 22.18 15.03
C ASP A 26 -8.24 22.26 13.52
N ILE A 27 -8.48 21.12 12.84
CA ILE A 27 -8.21 20.97 11.41
C ILE A 27 -8.97 21.98 10.56
N PRO A 28 -10.27 22.27 10.84
CA PRO A 28 -11.01 23.29 10.08
C PRO A 28 -10.36 24.67 10.08
N ASN A 29 -9.69 25.03 11.20
CA ASN A 29 -8.97 26.31 11.35
C ASN A 29 -7.47 26.20 11.03
N GLY A 30 -7.07 25.12 10.34
CA GLY A 30 -5.73 24.95 9.81
C GLY A 30 -4.66 24.53 10.84
N ARG A 31 -5.04 23.91 11.97
CA ARG A 31 -4.13 23.49 13.03
C ARG A 31 -4.43 22.06 13.53
N GLY A 32 -3.42 21.23 13.69
CA GLY A 32 -3.56 19.89 14.26
C GLY A 32 -2.26 19.12 14.29
N ASP A 33 -2.29 17.96 14.93
CA ASP A 33 -1.21 16.97 14.82
C ASP A 33 -1.57 15.86 13.81
N CYS A 34 -0.71 14.84 13.69
CA CYS A 34 -0.90 13.76 12.71
C CYS A 34 -2.20 12.97 12.96
N SER A 35 -2.47 12.62 14.20
CA SER A 35 -3.66 11.85 14.58
C SER A 35 -4.94 12.68 14.57
N ALA A 36 -4.87 13.98 14.85
CA ALA A 36 -5.99 14.89 14.69
C ALA A 36 -6.42 14.97 13.20
N PHE A 37 -5.46 15.02 12.30
CA PHE A 37 -5.73 15.05 10.87
C PHE A 37 -6.42 13.76 10.40
N THR A 38 -5.87 12.60 10.72
CA THR A 38 -6.50 11.31 10.36
C THR A 38 -7.86 11.18 11.01
N GLN A 39 -8.01 11.49 12.30
CA GLN A 39 -9.29 11.49 12.98
C GLN A 39 -10.33 12.36 12.26
N TYR A 40 -9.97 13.57 11.90
CA TYR A 40 -10.85 14.51 11.20
C TYR A 40 -11.35 13.92 9.87
N VAL A 41 -10.44 13.36 9.07
CA VAL A 41 -10.79 12.75 7.78
C VAL A 41 -11.74 11.58 7.97
N TYR A 42 -11.43 10.63 8.86
CA TYR A 42 -12.27 9.46 9.07
C TYR A 42 -13.61 9.80 9.70
N ASN A 43 -13.67 10.74 10.65
CA ASN A 43 -14.92 11.21 11.25
C ASN A 43 -15.86 11.83 10.19
N HIS A 44 -15.32 12.55 9.18
CA HIS A 44 -16.13 13.08 8.09
C HIS A 44 -16.87 11.97 7.32
N TYR A 45 -16.31 10.77 7.31
CA TYR A 45 -16.92 9.59 6.68
C TYR A 45 -17.68 8.70 7.67
N GLY A 46 -17.81 9.11 8.92
CA GLY A 46 -18.58 8.40 9.96
C GLY A 46 -17.80 7.29 10.66
N PHE A 47 -16.48 7.26 10.54
CA PHE A 47 -15.62 6.30 11.23
C PHE A 47 -14.98 6.93 12.46
N SER A 48 -15.16 6.31 13.62
CA SER A 48 -14.48 6.72 14.85
C SER A 48 -13.24 5.87 15.10
N ILE A 49 -12.06 6.48 14.99
CA ILE A 49 -10.77 5.75 15.09
C ILE A 49 -9.98 6.10 16.37
N GLY A 50 -10.40 7.13 17.12
CA GLY A 50 -9.67 7.62 18.30
C GLY A 50 -8.95 8.94 18.04
N ARG A 51 -8.52 9.61 19.14
CA ARG A 51 -7.91 10.94 19.04
C ARG A 51 -6.40 10.92 18.80
N ASP A 52 -5.72 10.04 19.46
CA ASP A 52 -4.27 9.94 19.44
C ASP A 52 -3.78 8.72 18.62
N THR A 53 -2.50 8.72 18.30
CA THR A 53 -1.90 7.67 17.45
C THR A 53 -2.01 6.29 18.08
N ALA A 54 -1.89 6.17 19.43
CA ALA A 54 -1.97 4.88 20.10
C ALA A 54 -3.38 4.31 20.08
N SER A 55 -4.41 5.16 20.33
CA SER A 55 -5.80 4.73 20.23
C SER A 55 -6.21 4.38 18.81
N GLN A 56 -5.71 5.12 17.80
CA GLN A 56 -5.95 4.77 16.39
C GLN A 56 -5.32 3.43 16.00
N TYR A 57 -4.11 3.17 16.47
CA TYR A 57 -3.41 1.89 16.26
C TYR A 57 -4.18 0.73 16.91
N SER A 58 -4.67 0.91 18.15
CA SER A 58 -5.39 -0.13 18.88
C SER A 58 -6.82 -0.37 18.38
N ASN A 59 -7.49 0.66 17.84
CA ASN A 59 -8.89 0.60 17.42
C ASN A 59 -9.06 0.17 15.95
N THR A 60 -7.97 -0.11 15.23
CA THR A 60 -8.00 -0.49 13.83
C THR A 60 -7.31 -1.83 13.61
N ASN A 61 -7.63 -2.52 12.51
CA ASN A 61 -7.18 -3.88 12.28
C ASN A 61 -5.89 -3.89 11.48
N PRO A 62 -4.82 -4.54 11.96
CA PRO A 62 -3.60 -4.71 11.19
C PRO A 62 -3.88 -5.53 9.91
N ILE A 63 -3.24 -5.16 8.83
CA ILE A 63 -3.32 -5.85 7.54
C ILE A 63 -1.92 -6.12 7.01
N MET A 64 -1.80 -7.13 6.16
CA MET A 64 -0.52 -7.41 5.48
C MET A 64 -0.20 -6.30 4.47
N ASP A 65 1.08 -5.96 4.31
CA ASP A 65 1.52 -4.87 3.43
C ASP A 65 1.02 -5.03 1.98
N LYS A 66 0.99 -6.27 1.47
CA LYS A 66 0.50 -6.60 0.12
C LYS A 66 -1.01 -6.35 -0.06
N ASP A 67 -1.77 -6.28 1.03
CA ASP A 67 -3.23 -6.11 1.02
C ASP A 67 -3.64 -4.66 1.30
N ALA A 68 -2.66 -3.76 1.47
CA ALA A 68 -2.90 -2.34 1.70
C ALA A 68 -3.54 -1.69 0.47
N ILE A 69 -4.62 -0.96 0.69
CA ILE A 69 -5.35 -0.20 -0.33
C ILE A 69 -5.39 1.28 0.04
N ALA A 70 -5.59 2.13 -0.96
CA ALA A 70 -5.81 3.56 -0.70
C ALA A 70 -6.94 3.74 0.32
N GLY A 71 -6.75 4.64 1.27
CA GLY A 71 -7.67 4.86 2.39
C GLY A 71 -7.35 4.04 3.65
N ASP A 72 -6.37 3.14 3.64
CA ASP A 72 -5.89 2.52 4.87
C ASP A 72 -5.02 3.48 5.69
N LEU A 73 -4.94 3.27 7.00
CA LEU A 73 -3.99 3.97 7.85
C LEU A 73 -2.59 3.37 7.66
N ILE A 74 -1.59 4.24 7.64
CA ILE A 74 -0.18 3.86 7.68
C ILE A 74 0.43 4.38 8.98
N PHE A 75 1.06 3.50 9.75
CA PHE A 75 1.67 3.82 11.04
C PHE A 75 3.19 3.78 10.99
N PHE A 76 3.79 4.63 11.79
CA PHE A 76 5.24 4.73 11.95
C PHE A 76 5.61 4.70 13.41
N LYS A 77 6.77 4.11 13.72
CA LYS A 77 7.32 3.98 15.07
C LYS A 77 8.56 4.83 15.26
N ASN A 78 8.82 5.21 16.51
CA ASN A 78 10.06 5.86 16.93
C ASN A 78 10.42 7.12 16.12
N THR A 79 9.42 7.83 15.58
CA THR A 79 9.61 9.15 14.97
C THR A 79 9.92 10.22 16.04
N TYR A 80 9.51 9.94 17.28
CA TYR A 80 9.89 10.57 18.54
C TYR A 80 9.67 9.56 19.67
N ASN A 81 10.18 9.84 20.88
CA ASN A 81 9.94 8.99 22.05
C ASN A 81 8.50 9.20 22.56
N SER A 82 7.58 8.38 22.08
CA SER A 82 6.16 8.48 22.42
C SER A 82 5.77 7.76 23.73
N GLY A 83 6.58 6.76 24.14
CA GLY A 83 6.23 5.84 25.23
C GLY A 83 5.08 4.87 24.93
N ASN A 84 4.55 4.86 23.70
CA ASN A 84 3.44 4.00 23.28
C ASN A 84 3.89 2.56 23.01
N VAL A 85 2.94 1.62 23.01
CA VAL A 85 3.13 0.23 22.59
C VAL A 85 3.71 0.21 21.17
N ASP A 86 4.65 -0.71 20.93
CA ASP A 86 5.39 -0.86 19.67
C ASP A 86 6.11 0.41 19.20
N GLY A 87 6.22 1.43 20.07
CA GLY A 87 6.83 2.70 19.74
C GLY A 87 6.03 3.55 18.75
N VAL A 88 4.74 3.21 18.52
CA VAL A 88 3.90 3.94 17.58
C VAL A 88 3.87 5.43 17.91
N SER A 89 4.20 6.26 16.93
CA SER A 89 4.43 7.69 17.15
C SER A 89 3.88 8.60 16.06
N HIS A 90 3.58 8.06 14.87
CA HIS A 90 3.07 8.85 13.76
C HIS A 90 2.10 8.04 12.91
N VAL A 91 1.20 8.74 12.23
CA VAL A 91 0.14 8.15 11.40
C VAL A 91 -0.15 9.01 10.17
N GLY A 92 -0.52 8.34 9.09
CA GLY A 92 -1.01 8.95 7.85
C GLY A 92 -2.10 8.11 7.20
N ILE A 93 -2.57 8.54 6.04
CA ILE A 93 -3.52 7.83 5.20
C ILE A 93 -2.80 7.38 3.93
N TRP A 94 -2.82 6.08 3.66
CA TRP A 94 -2.22 5.50 2.48
C TRP A 94 -2.96 5.90 1.21
N LEU A 95 -2.25 6.29 0.17
CA LEU A 95 -2.81 6.68 -1.12
C LEU A 95 -2.58 5.62 -2.22
N GLY A 96 -1.85 4.55 -1.88
CA GLY A 96 -1.31 3.64 -2.89
C GLY A 96 -0.05 4.19 -3.56
N ASN A 97 0.53 3.42 -4.48
CA ASN A 97 1.69 3.82 -5.28
C ASN A 97 2.83 4.43 -4.46
N ASN A 98 3.14 3.79 -3.32
CA ASN A 98 4.21 4.21 -2.41
C ASN A 98 4.04 5.62 -1.79
N LYS A 99 2.81 6.15 -1.73
CA LYS A 99 2.51 7.50 -1.23
C LYS A 99 1.49 7.48 -0.11
N PHE A 100 1.60 8.45 0.78
CA PHE A 100 0.64 8.67 1.86
C PHE A 100 0.50 10.17 2.14
N VAL A 101 -0.68 10.58 2.61
CA VAL A 101 -0.94 11.93 3.10
C VAL A 101 -0.95 11.94 4.62
N HIS A 102 -0.29 12.90 5.22
CA HIS A 102 -0.17 13.03 6.66
C HIS A 102 0.05 14.48 7.08
N ASN A 103 -0.15 14.78 8.36
CA ASN A 103 0.27 16.07 8.90
C ASN A 103 1.69 15.93 9.46
N SER A 104 2.67 16.42 8.70
CA SER A 104 4.10 16.40 9.01
C SER A 104 4.45 17.53 9.99
N SER A 105 5.31 17.24 10.98
CA SER A 105 5.81 18.25 11.92
C SER A 105 6.55 19.42 11.26
N SER A 106 7.15 19.19 10.09
CA SER A 106 7.93 20.21 9.37
C SER A 106 7.19 20.89 8.22
N LYS A 107 6.17 20.23 7.62
CA LYS A 107 5.51 20.70 6.39
C LYS A 107 4.01 20.92 6.53
N GLY A 108 3.42 20.55 7.68
CA GLY A 108 1.97 20.48 7.80
C GLY A 108 1.38 19.34 6.99
N VAL A 109 0.11 19.44 6.58
CA VAL A 109 -0.50 18.41 5.75
C VAL A 109 0.16 18.37 4.38
N THR A 110 0.75 17.23 4.07
CA THR A 110 1.55 17.00 2.86
C THR A 110 1.46 15.55 2.40
N VAL A 111 1.80 15.30 1.14
CA VAL A 111 2.03 13.96 0.61
C VAL A 111 3.51 13.63 0.71
N SER A 112 3.81 12.43 1.20
CA SER A 112 5.17 11.89 1.27
C SER A 112 5.22 10.50 0.64
N GLU A 113 6.43 10.05 0.31
CA GLU A 113 6.70 8.69 -0.16
C GLU A 113 7.14 7.80 1.01
N LEU A 114 6.75 6.52 0.96
CA LEU A 114 7.26 5.51 1.89
C LEU A 114 8.67 5.09 1.48
N SER A 115 9.63 6.00 1.67
CA SER A 115 11.04 5.82 1.34
C SER A 115 11.93 6.50 2.38
N GLY A 116 13.23 6.20 2.37
CA GLY A 116 14.21 6.83 3.23
C GLY A 116 13.80 6.82 4.71
N TYR A 117 13.64 7.99 5.31
CA TYR A 117 13.22 8.14 6.71
C TYR A 117 11.94 7.37 7.03
N TYR A 118 10.90 7.50 6.22
CA TYR A 118 9.61 6.86 6.49
C TYR A 118 9.67 5.33 6.37
N SER A 119 10.45 4.78 5.44
CA SER A 119 10.60 3.33 5.34
C SER A 119 11.36 2.73 6.53
N GLN A 120 12.32 3.47 7.13
CA GLN A 120 13.05 3.04 8.33
C GLN A 120 12.16 3.05 9.59
N HIS A 121 11.16 3.92 9.63
CA HIS A 121 10.23 4.06 10.74
C HIS A 121 8.89 3.37 10.50
N PHE A 122 8.71 2.72 9.36
CA PHE A 122 7.46 2.03 9.02
C PHE A 122 7.13 0.94 10.05
N LEU A 123 5.88 0.95 10.51
CA LEU A 123 5.38 -0.02 11.49
C LEU A 123 4.38 -1.00 10.87
N GLY A 124 3.49 -0.52 9.99
CA GLY A 124 2.50 -1.35 9.34
C GLY A 124 1.29 -0.56 8.83
N PHE A 125 0.42 -1.29 8.17
CA PHE A 125 -0.87 -0.78 7.70
C PHE A 125 -2.01 -1.31 8.57
N HIS A 126 -3.02 -0.47 8.79
CA HIS A 126 -4.24 -0.84 9.49
C HIS A 126 -5.47 -0.39 8.71
N ARG A 127 -6.51 -1.21 8.74
CA ARG A 127 -7.80 -0.91 8.13
C ARG A 127 -8.86 -0.58 9.15
N VAL A 128 -9.60 0.46 8.87
CA VAL A 128 -10.79 0.82 9.66
C VAL A 128 -11.93 -0.13 9.30
N SER A 129 -12.59 -0.71 10.30
CA SER A 129 -13.73 -1.61 10.07
C SER A 129 -14.83 -0.89 9.29
N GLY A 130 -15.32 -1.53 8.23
CA GLY A 130 -16.33 -0.96 7.34
C GLY A 130 -15.77 -0.14 6.16
N LEU A 131 -14.46 0.10 6.11
CA LEU A 131 -13.81 0.62 4.91
C LEU A 131 -13.60 -0.54 3.93
N SER A 132 -14.22 -0.46 2.77
CA SER A 132 -14.15 -1.52 1.74
C SER A 132 -13.45 -1.01 0.48
N LYS A 133 -12.78 -1.92 -0.21
CA LYS A 133 -12.24 -1.65 -1.54
C LYS A 133 -13.40 -1.28 -2.47
N GLU A 134 -13.29 -0.16 -3.18
CA GLU A 134 -14.25 0.20 -4.22
C GLU A 134 -14.21 -0.88 -5.31
N THR A 135 -15.29 -1.65 -5.42
CA THR A 135 -15.58 -2.37 -6.64
C THR A 135 -16.23 -1.36 -7.57
N GLU A 136 -15.59 -1.01 -8.67
CA GLU A 136 -16.22 -0.25 -9.73
C GLU A 136 -17.52 -0.97 -10.11
N LYS A 137 -18.66 -0.43 -9.66
CA LYS A 137 -19.94 -0.78 -10.25
C LYS A 137 -19.95 -0.14 -11.64
N VAL A 138 -19.82 -0.95 -12.65
CA VAL A 138 -20.22 -0.56 -13.99
C VAL A 138 -21.72 -0.36 -13.91
N ASP A 139 -22.17 0.89 -13.84
CA ASP A 139 -23.56 1.25 -13.98
C ASP A 139 -23.96 0.95 -15.44
N ALA A 140 -24.49 -0.24 -15.65
CA ALA A 140 -25.26 -0.57 -16.81
C ALA A 140 -26.72 -0.16 -16.52
N ASP A 141 -27.03 1.13 -16.73
CA ASP A 141 -28.41 1.56 -16.89
C ASP A 141 -28.87 1.18 -18.29
N THR A 142 -29.72 0.19 -18.39
CA THR A 142 -30.79 0.14 -19.39
C THR A 142 -31.84 -0.85 -18.91
N SER A 143 -32.96 -0.27 -18.50
CA SER A 143 -34.24 -0.90 -18.32
C SER A 143 -34.62 -1.75 -19.54
N THR A 144 -34.88 -3.04 -19.34
CA THR A 144 -36.03 -3.72 -19.98
C THR A 144 -36.33 -5.04 -19.28
N ASN A 145 -37.56 -5.12 -18.82
CA ASN A 145 -38.23 -6.24 -18.19
C ASN A 145 -38.41 -7.40 -19.18
N THR A 146 -37.95 -8.62 -18.86
CA THR A 146 -38.67 -9.87 -19.23
C THR A 146 -38.10 -11.06 -18.44
N ASN A 147 -38.99 -11.79 -17.82
CA ASN A 147 -38.76 -13.08 -17.17
C ASN A 147 -38.25 -14.14 -18.18
N THR A 148 -37.26 -14.95 -17.78
CA THR A 148 -37.27 -16.41 -17.97
C THR A 148 -35.99 -17.06 -17.40
N SER A 149 -36.22 -18.05 -16.57
CA SER A 149 -35.44 -19.19 -16.06
C SER A 149 -34.01 -19.46 -16.54
N SER A 150 -33.14 -19.67 -15.53
CA SER A 150 -32.07 -20.67 -15.37
C SER A 150 -31.22 -21.13 -16.56
N SER A 151 -29.91 -20.80 -16.51
CA SER A 151 -28.85 -21.83 -16.64
C SER A 151 -27.50 -21.22 -16.23
N SER A 152 -26.77 -21.94 -15.40
CA SER A 152 -25.44 -21.67 -14.94
C SER A 152 -24.43 -21.82 -16.09
N THR A 153 -23.80 -20.73 -16.52
CA THR A 153 -22.57 -20.80 -17.32
C THR A 153 -21.43 -20.20 -16.53
N VAL A 154 -20.46 -21.07 -16.23
CA VAL A 154 -19.17 -20.69 -15.61
C VAL A 154 -18.44 -19.79 -16.60
N ASP A 155 -18.18 -18.53 -16.18
CA ASP A 155 -17.40 -17.57 -16.97
C ASP A 155 -15.91 -17.94 -16.93
N THR A 156 -15.40 -18.40 -18.06
CA THR A 156 -14.02 -18.83 -18.29
C THR A 156 -13.09 -17.67 -18.66
N SER A 157 -13.50 -16.41 -18.47
CA SER A 157 -12.71 -15.24 -18.91
C SER A 157 -11.53 -14.83 -17.99
N ILE A 158 -11.47 -15.37 -16.76
CA ILE A 158 -10.41 -15.04 -15.79
C ILE A 158 -9.08 -15.75 -16.12
N GLY A 159 -9.12 -16.86 -16.87
CA GLY A 159 -7.94 -17.66 -17.20
C GLY A 159 -6.98 -17.05 -18.23
N LEU A 160 -7.46 -16.22 -19.16
CA LEU A 160 -6.65 -15.80 -20.32
C LEU A 160 -5.65 -14.67 -20.01
N LYS A 161 -5.95 -13.81 -19.04
CA LYS A 161 -5.06 -12.68 -18.71
C LYS A 161 -3.81 -13.14 -17.95
N TRP A 162 -3.96 -14.15 -17.12
CA TRP A 162 -2.86 -14.74 -16.33
C TRP A 162 -1.85 -15.50 -17.21
N TRP A 163 -2.32 -16.19 -18.25
CA TRP A 163 -1.47 -16.91 -19.20
C TRP A 163 -0.63 -15.97 -20.06
N GLY A 164 -1.15 -14.80 -20.42
CA GLY A 164 -0.41 -13.80 -21.18
C GLY A 164 0.82 -13.26 -20.45
N ASP A 165 0.71 -13.05 -19.15
CA ASP A 165 1.81 -12.55 -18.32
C ASP A 165 2.87 -13.65 -18.04
N ILE A 166 2.45 -14.90 -17.85
CA ILE A 166 3.37 -16.05 -17.72
C ILE A 166 4.15 -16.26 -19.03
N VAL A 167 3.51 -16.21 -20.16
CA VAL A 167 4.17 -16.36 -21.48
C VAL A 167 5.21 -15.25 -21.68
N ARG A 168 4.91 -14.00 -21.32
CA ARG A 168 5.87 -12.88 -21.42
C ARG A 168 7.10 -13.10 -20.54
N VAL A 169 6.90 -13.54 -19.28
CA VAL A 169 8.01 -13.80 -18.36
C VAL A 169 8.88 -14.95 -18.86
N VAL A 170 8.28 -16.04 -19.35
CA VAL A 170 9.00 -17.19 -19.90
C VAL A 170 9.81 -16.80 -21.16
N VAL A 171 9.23 -15.98 -22.04
CA VAL A 171 9.94 -15.48 -23.24
C VAL A 171 11.14 -14.61 -22.87
N ILE A 172 10.99 -13.72 -21.88
CA ILE A 172 12.09 -12.87 -21.41
C ILE A 172 13.23 -13.74 -20.82
N ILE A 173 12.90 -14.75 -20.02
CA ILE A 173 13.89 -15.66 -19.43
C ILE A 173 14.63 -16.44 -20.53
N LEU A 174 13.92 -16.92 -21.55
CA LEU A 174 14.53 -17.63 -22.69
C LEU A 174 15.47 -16.71 -23.47
N ILE A 175 15.09 -15.48 -23.72
CA ILE A 175 15.95 -14.49 -24.40
C ILE A 175 17.21 -14.21 -23.58
N MET A 176 17.10 -14.08 -22.26
CA MET A 176 18.25 -13.88 -21.36
C MET A 176 19.20 -15.08 -21.35
N ILE A 177 18.67 -16.31 -21.35
CA ILE A 177 19.48 -17.54 -21.43
C ILE A 177 20.21 -17.62 -22.77
N ILE A 178 19.52 -17.34 -23.90
CA ILE A 178 20.11 -17.31 -25.22
C ILE A 178 21.23 -16.27 -25.29
N ALA A 179 21.00 -15.05 -24.75
CA ALA A 179 22.01 -14.00 -24.71
C ALA A 179 23.25 -14.42 -23.90
N LEU A 180 23.06 -15.10 -22.76
CA LEU A 180 24.15 -15.60 -21.90
C LEU A 180 24.98 -16.70 -22.65
N VAL A 181 24.29 -17.60 -23.36
CA VAL A 181 24.97 -18.65 -24.16
C VAL A 181 25.80 -18.05 -25.30
N TYR A 182 25.24 -17.07 -26.05
CA TYR A 182 25.96 -16.40 -27.12
C TYR A 182 27.11 -15.53 -26.60
N PHE A 183 26.91 -14.84 -25.48
CA PHE A 183 27.95 -14.01 -24.85
C PHE A 183 29.06 -14.88 -24.24
N GLY A 184 28.71 -16.02 -23.58
CA GLY A 184 29.68 -17.00 -23.09
C GLY A 184 30.53 -17.65 -24.18
N ALA A 185 29.92 -17.94 -25.35
CA ALA A 185 30.63 -18.45 -26.52
C ALA A 185 31.60 -17.43 -27.14
N SER A 186 31.28 -16.13 -27.03
CA SER A 186 32.13 -15.04 -27.54
C SER A 186 33.36 -14.76 -26.65
N ILE A 187 33.36 -15.17 -25.36
CA ILE A 187 34.47 -14.91 -24.42
C ILE A 187 35.45 -16.10 -24.34
N GLY A 188 35.19 -17.19 -25.02
CA GLY A 188 36.15 -18.32 -25.12
C GLY A 188 36.47 -18.99 -23.77
N LEU A 189 35.51 -19.09 -22.86
CA LEU A 189 35.67 -19.80 -21.58
C LEU A 189 35.70 -21.32 -21.83
N ASN A 190 36.92 -21.84 -22.00
CA ASN A 190 37.19 -23.27 -22.11
C ASN A 190 37.17 -23.86 -20.67
N VAL A 191 36.03 -24.36 -20.23
CA VAL A 191 35.93 -25.09 -18.95
C VAL A 191 36.49 -26.48 -19.12
N GLN A 192 37.80 -26.66 -18.91
CA GLN A 192 38.38 -27.99 -18.73
C GLN A 192 37.94 -28.52 -17.36
N ALA A 193 37.23 -29.62 -17.34
CA ALA A 193 36.87 -30.39 -16.16
C ALA A 193 38.14 -30.92 -15.45
N GLY A 194 38.61 -30.20 -14.42
CA GLY A 194 39.68 -30.60 -13.53
C GLY A 194 39.23 -31.72 -12.58
N ILE A 195 39.62 -32.93 -12.88
CA ILE A 195 39.49 -34.09 -11.96
C ILE A 195 40.45 -33.85 -10.80
N PHE A 196 39.91 -33.55 -9.61
CA PHE A 196 40.68 -33.49 -8.37
C PHE A 196 41.05 -34.91 -7.91
N LYS A 197 42.32 -35.30 -8.16
CA LYS A 197 42.93 -36.53 -7.61
C LYS A 197 43.46 -36.20 -6.24
N VAL A 198 42.72 -36.65 -5.19
CA VAL A 198 43.24 -36.60 -3.80
C VAL A 198 44.35 -37.65 -3.66
N LYS A 199 45.58 -37.18 -3.51
CA LYS A 199 46.75 -38.02 -3.20
C LYS A 199 46.87 -38.15 -1.68
N GLY A 200 46.57 -39.32 -1.12
CA GLY A 200 46.87 -39.62 0.26
C GLY A 200 48.40 -39.74 0.43
N GLY A 201 48.90 -39.11 1.47
CA GLY A 201 50.30 -39.19 1.89
C GLY A 201 50.37 -39.55 3.39
N LYS A 202 51.23 -40.47 3.69
CA LYS A 202 51.54 -41.12 4.94
C LYS A 202 51.70 -40.21 6.15
#